data_f417c8f9e23432f34c04930b386f8798
#
_entry.id   f417c8f9e23432f34c04930b386f8798
#
_cell.length_a   1.000
_cell.length_b   1.000
_cell.length_c   1.000
_cell.angle_alpha   90.00
_cell.angle_beta   90.00
_cell.angle_gamma   90.00
#
_symmetry.space_group_name_H-M   'P 1'
#
loop_
_entity.id
_entity.type
_entity.pdbx_description
1 polymer ?
#
loop_
_entity_poly.entity_id
_entity_poly.type
_entity_poly.pdbx_seq_one_letter_code
_entity_poly.pdbx_strand_id
1 'polypeptide(L)'
;MITFLRIFALGVALGVQAQSTDDLLRAGDELDAKNRNQESVEIFLKADALQPNDAEILRRIAKQYSLLVVSELRSPANRDLARKAVDYGRRAVKSDPGNAIAHLSLAICYGKAAFLESARRRIEMSRLIREEADTALRLDPGLDYAWHVLGRWNYELANFNAALKFLASAIYGKLPDASNERAAECFEKAVALQPDRVIHHVELGRTYLALGRKQAALAELKIGLSLPSREKDDNETKDRARKALVTLQ
;
A
#
# COMPACT_ATOMS: atom_id res chain seq x y z
N MET A 1 -59.68 53.15 15.57
CA MET A 1 -59.52 51.93 14.75
C MET A 1 -58.03 51.83 14.36
N ILE A 2 -57.30 51.02 15.09
CA ILE A 2 -55.87 50.87 14.86
C ILE A 2 -55.65 49.46 14.27
N THR A 3 -55.24 49.38 12.98
CA THR A 3 -55.05 48.14 12.24
C THR A 3 -53.62 47.63 12.49
N PHE A 4 -53.47 46.48 13.20
CA PHE A 4 -52.18 45.81 13.38
C PHE A 4 -51.83 45.06 12.14
N LEU A 5 -50.74 45.48 11.49
CA LEU A 5 -50.09 44.71 10.36
C LEU A 5 -49.19 43.64 10.95
N ARG A 6 -49.60 42.38 10.81
CA ARG A 6 -48.74 41.23 11.17
C ARG A 6 -47.78 40.94 10.01
N ILE A 7 -46.49 41.21 10.22
CA ILE A 7 -45.42 40.81 9.32
C ILE A 7 -45.08 39.32 9.65
N PHE A 8 -45.42 38.42 8.73
CA PHE A 8 -44.95 37.04 8.77
C PHE A 8 -43.53 37.01 8.22
N ALA A 9 -42.52 36.86 9.07
CA ALA A 9 -41.16 36.55 8.65
C ALA A 9 -41.08 35.06 8.27
N LEU A 10 -41.04 34.79 6.98
CA LEU A 10 -40.73 33.43 6.44
C LEU A 10 -39.23 33.22 6.62
N GLY A 11 -38.84 32.52 7.69
CA GLY A 11 -37.47 32.04 7.87
C GLY A 11 -37.22 30.89 6.90
N VAL A 12 -36.51 31.15 5.78
CA VAL A 12 -35.96 30.12 4.95
C VAL A 12 -34.77 29.50 5.71
N ALA A 13 -35.04 28.43 6.42
CA ALA A 13 -33.97 27.58 6.94
C ALA A 13 -33.31 26.91 5.74
N LEU A 14 -32.18 27.46 5.28
CA LEU A 14 -31.23 26.74 4.40
C LEU A 14 -30.72 25.52 5.19
N GLY A 15 -31.39 24.40 4.99
CA GLY A 15 -30.94 23.11 5.51
C GLY A 15 -29.59 22.78 4.87
N VAL A 16 -28.50 23.03 5.60
CA VAL A 16 -27.22 22.40 5.30
C VAL A 16 -27.46 20.92 5.48
N GLN A 17 -27.65 20.22 4.37
CA GLN A 17 -27.78 18.77 4.37
C GLN A 17 -26.46 18.21 4.91
N ALA A 18 -26.49 17.59 6.10
CA ALA A 18 -25.30 16.94 6.66
C ALA A 18 -24.82 15.89 5.67
N GLN A 19 -23.56 15.98 5.23
CA GLN A 19 -22.96 15.00 4.35
C GLN A 19 -23.04 13.61 4.99
N SER A 20 -23.60 12.64 4.28
CA SER A 20 -23.63 11.25 4.74
C SER A 20 -22.23 10.63 4.69
N THR A 21 -22.01 9.56 5.45
CA THR A 21 -20.75 8.78 5.36
C THR A 21 -20.48 8.33 3.92
N ASP A 22 -21.50 7.89 3.19
CA ASP A 22 -21.37 7.45 1.79
C ASP A 22 -20.95 8.59 0.85
N ASP A 23 -21.47 9.81 1.06
CA ASP A 23 -21.03 10.97 0.28
C ASP A 23 -19.59 11.33 0.53
N LEU A 24 -19.14 11.24 1.79
CA LEU A 24 -17.73 11.45 2.16
C LEU A 24 -16.83 10.37 1.57
N LEU A 25 -17.26 9.10 1.60
CA LEU A 25 -16.49 8.00 0.99
C LEU A 25 -16.31 8.21 -0.52
N ARG A 26 -17.38 8.55 -1.25
CA ARG A 26 -17.29 8.87 -2.68
C ARG A 26 -16.36 10.03 -2.96
N ALA A 27 -16.50 11.13 -2.22
CA ALA A 27 -15.65 12.31 -2.39
C ALA A 27 -14.16 12.00 -2.10
N GLY A 28 -13.89 11.21 -1.07
CA GLY A 28 -12.54 10.75 -0.74
C GLY A 28 -11.95 9.84 -1.82
N ASP A 29 -12.73 8.90 -2.35
CA ASP A 29 -12.30 8.00 -3.43
C ASP A 29 -12.05 8.77 -4.76
N GLU A 30 -12.84 9.81 -5.07
CA GLU A 30 -12.59 10.68 -6.22
C GLU A 30 -11.27 11.48 -6.08
N LEU A 31 -10.95 11.92 -4.87
CA LEU A 31 -9.68 12.60 -4.58
C LEU A 31 -8.50 11.64 -4.68
N ASP A 32 -8.65 10.40 -4.17
CA ASP A 32 -7.66 9.34 -4.29
C ASP A 32 -7.36 9.02 -5.77
N ALA A 33 -8.38 8.87 -6.61
CA ALA A 33 -8.23 8.65 -8.05
C ALA A 33 -7.47 9.77 -8.78
N LYS A 34 -7.49 10.98 -8.23
CA LYS A 34 -6.75 12.15 -8.72
C LYS A 34 -5.38 12.33 -8.03
N ASN A 35 -4.93 11.36 -7.23
CA ASN A 35 -3.71 11.42 -6.41
C ASN A 35 -3.66 12.62 -5.43
N ARG A 36 -4.83 13.17 -5.04
CA ARG A 36 -4.96 14.24 -4.04
C ARG A 36 -5.03 13.65 -2.63
N ASN A 37 -3.96 12.91 -2.27
CA ASN A 37 -3.94 12.06 -1.07
C ASN A 37 -4.14 12.83 0.24
N GLN A 38 -3.60 14.06 0.37
CA GLN A 38 -3.78 14.88 1.56
C GLN A 38 -5.26 15.26 1.77
N GLU A 39 -5.93 15.69 0.71
CA GLU A 39 -7.34 16.06 0.78
C GLU A 39 -8.24 14.83 0.96
N SER A 40 -7.87 13.71 0.32
CA SER A 40 -8.59 12.44 0.48
C SER A 40 -8.58 11.98 1.94
N VAL A 41 -7.42 12.03 2.62
CA VAL A 41 -7.36 11.64 4.05
C VAL A 41 -8.22 12.55 4.93
N GLU A 42 -8.27 13.86 4.65
CA GLU A 42 -9.09 14.81 5.41
C GLU A 42 -10.59 14.49 5.29
N ILE A 43 -11.04 14.07 4.09
CA ILE A 43 -12.42 13.64 3.87
C ILE A 43 -12.70 12.31 4.59
N PHE A 44 -11.81 11.32 4.50
CA PHE A 44 -12.00 10.05 5.21
C PHE A 44 -11.95 10.21 6.74
N LEU A 45 -11.19 11.16 7.28
CA LEU A 45 -11.22 11.48 8.72
C LEU A 45 -12.57 12.05 9.16
N LYS A 46 -13.27 12.81 8.29
CA LYS A 46 -14.64 13.25 8.56
C LYS A 46 -15.61 12.06 8.57
N ALA A 47 -15.41 11.09 7.66
CA ALA A 47 -16.20 9.86 7.66
C ALA A 47 -15.95 9.02 8.93
N ASP A 48 -14.68 8.86 9.40
CA ASP A 48 -14.33 8.16 10.66
C ASP A 48 -14.98 8.87 11.89
N ALA A 49 -15.14 10.19 11.85
CA ALA A 49 -15.83 10.94 12.91
C ALA A 49 -17.35 10.65 12.95
N LEU A 50 -17.97 10.39 11.81
CA LEU A 50 -19.41 10.03 11.72
C LEU A 50 -19.65 8.56 12.02
N GLN A 51 -18.77 7.67 11.59
CA GLN A 51 -18.85 6.22 11.75
C GLN A 51 -17.52 5.65 12.27
N PRO A 52 -17.25 5.82 13.58
CA PRO A 52 -15.98 5.37 14.16
C PRO A 52 -15.79 3.86 14.09
N ASN A 53 -14.54 3.44 13.84
CA ASN A 53 -14.13 2.04 13.78
C ASN A 53 -14.75 1.22 12.63
N ASP A 54 -15.24 1.85 11.59
CA ASP A 54 -15.55 1.17 10.34
C ASP A 54 -14.26 0.72 9.65
N ALA A 55 -14.11 -0.58 9.38
CA ALA A 55 -12.89 -1.16 8.83
C ALA A 55 -12.54 -0.59 7.46
N GLU A 56 -13.53 -0.32 6.61
CA GLU A 56 -13.35 0.22 5.27
C GLU A 56 -12.89 1.69 5.29
N ILE A 57 -13.44 2.49 6.20
CA ILE A 57 -13.00 3.88 6.41
C ILE A 57 -11.57 3.90 6.93
N LEU A 58 -11.28 3.10 7.96
CA LEU A 58 -9.94 3.05 8.57
C LEU A 58 -8.87 2.58 7.57
N ARG A 59 -9.20 1.60 6.73
CA ARG A 59 -8.34 1.11 5.65
C ARG A 59 -8.03 2.20 4.63
N ARG A 60 -9.04 2.97 4.20
CA ARG A 60 -8.86 4.10 3.28
C ARG A 60 -7.95 5.16 3.88
N ILE A 61 -8.13 5.51 5.14
CA ILE A 61 -7.25 6.46 5.85
C ILE A 61 -5.81 5.92 5.88
N ALA A 62 -5.62 4.64 6.23
CA ALA A 62 -4.31 4.00 6.26
C ALA A 62 -3.63 4.05 4.89
N LYS A 63 -4.36 3.74 3.82
CA LYS A 63 -3.88 3.85 2.43
C LYS A 63 -3.40 5.26 2.12
N GLN A 64 -4.20 6.29 2.40
CA GLN A 64 -3.83 7.67 2.09
C GLN A 64 -2.57 8.11 2.84
N TYR A 65 -2.49 7.85 4.15
CA TYR A 65 -1.27 8.13 4.90
C TYR A 65 -0.05 7.39 4.33
N SER A 66 -0.21 6.12 3.92
CA SER A 66 0.90 5.36 3.31
C SER A 66 1.37 5.93 1.98
N LEU A 67 0.45 6.49 1.17
CA LEU A 67 0.76 7.16 -0.10
C LEU A 67 1.44 8.54 0.10
N LEU A 68 1.25 9.16 1.26
CA LEU A 68 1.95 10.41 1.62
C LEU A 68 3.39 10.17 2.10
N VAL A 69 3.75 8.93 2.48
CA VAL A 69 5.11 8.59 2.92
C VAL A 69 6.08 8.66 1.74
N VAL A 70 7.14 9.45 1.89
CA VAL A 70 8.27 9.54 0.93
C VAL A 70 9.41 8.67 1.44
N SER A 71 9.74 7.61 0.73
CA SER A 71 10.67 6.55 1.21
C SER A 71 12.09 7.03 1.50
N GLU A 72 12.59 8.01 0.72
CA GLU A 72 13.94 8.56 0.89
C GLU A 72 14.03 9.67 1.95
N LEU A 73 12.90 10.22 2.39
CA LEU A 73 12.85 11.37 3.30
C LEU A 73 12.72 10.94 4.76
N ARG A 74 13.82 10.87 5.49
CA ARG A 74 13.85 10.52 6.93
C ARG A 74 13.58 11.70 7.86
N SER A 75 12.52 12.47 7.61
CA SER A 75 12.09 13.57 8.47
C SER A 75 11.15 13.08 9.60
N PRO A 76 11.04 13.83 10.73
CA PRO A 76 10.06 13.53 11.77
C PRO A 76 8.62 13.52 11.26
N ALA A 77 8.25 14.47 10.38
CA ALA A 77 6.92 14.55 9.79
C ALA A 77 6.60 13.30 8.94
N ASN A 78 7.57 12.82 8.14
CA ASN A 78 7.39 11.63 7.33
C ASN A 78 7.26 10.35 8.16
N ARG A 79 7.99 10.25 9.28
CA ARG A 79 7.80 9.15 10.25
C ARG A 79 6.43 9.20 10.93
N ASP A 80 5.90 10.41 11.20
CA ASP A 80 4.54 10.56 11.76
C ASP A 80 3.48 10.07 10.76
N LEU A 81 3.62 10.39 9.48
CA LEU A 81 2.74 9.84 8.42
C LEU A 81 2.78 8.32 8.38
N ALA A 82 3.98 7.72 8.41
CA ALA A 82 4.13 6.27 8.41
C ALA A 82 3.53 5.62 9.66
N ARG A 83 3.70 6.24 10.84
CA ARG A 83 3.09 5.78 12.09
C ARG A 83 1.57 5.82 12.00
N LYS A 84 0.99 6.93 11.52
CA LYS A 84 -0.46 7.05 11.32
C LYS A 84 -0.99 5.99 10.36
N ALA A 85 -0.30 5.74 9.24
CA ALA A 85 -0.68 4.69 8.31
C ALA A 85 -0.77 3.32 9.00
N VAL A 86 0.25 2.94 9.79
CA VAL A 86 0.26 1.68 10.54
C VAL A 86 -0.83 1.64 11.61
N ASP A 87 -1.04 2.73 12.36
CA ASP A 87 -2.02 2.78 13.44
C ASP A 87 -3.46 2.62 12.90
N TYR A 88 -3.81 3.32 11.81
CA TYR A 88 -5.10 3.16 11.14
C TYR A 88 -5.25 1.77 10.51
N GLY A 89 -4.20 1.23 9.88
CA GLY A 89 -4.21 -0.13 9.35
C GLY A 89 -4.47 -1.20 10.43
N ARG A 90 -3.81 -1.08 11.59
CA ARG A 90 -4.07 -1.97 12.74
C ARG A 90 -5.50 -1.87 13.27
N ARG A 91 -6.03 -0.65 13.32
CA ARG A 91 -7.43 -0.45 13.72
C ARG A 91 -8.37 -1.10 12.72
N ALA A 92 -8.12 -0.99 11.41
CA ALA A 92 -8.91 -1.63 10.37
C ALA A 92 -8.96 -3.15 10.53
N VAL A 93 -7.80 -3.80 10.68
CA VAL A 93 -7.70 -5.25 10.93
C VAL A 93 -8.37 -5.67 12.23
N LYS A 94 -8.24 -4.85 13.29
CA LYS A 94 -8.91 -5.12 14.57
C LYS A 94 -10.44 -5.04 14.46
N SER A 95 -10.96 -4.11 13.67
CA SER A 95 -12.41 -3.93 13.45
C SER A 95 -13.01 -5.05 12.60
N ASP A 96 -12.29 -5.53 11.61
CA ASP A 96 -12.70 -6.67 10.79
C ASP A 96 -11.51 -7.58 10.47
N PRO A 97 -11.23 -8.58 11.34
CA PRO A 97 -10.14 -9.54 11.12
C PRO A 97 -10.35 -10.48 9.92
N GLY A 98 -11.56 -10.53 9.36
CA GLY A 98 -11.89 -11.29 8.15
C GLY A 98 -11.68 -10.52 6.85
N ASN A 99 -11.29 -9.25 6.91
CA ASN A 99 -11.13 -8.41 5.73
C ASN A 99 -9.73 -8.57 5.12
N ALA A 100 -9.64 -9.33 4.02
CA ALA A 100 -8.38 -9.58 3.31
C ALA A 100 -7.67 -8.30 2.86
N ILE A 101 -8.44 -7.30 2.40
CA ILE A 101 -7.89 -6.02 1.92
C ILE A 101 -7.36 -5.18 3.08
N ALA A 102 -7.95 -5.27 4.28
CA ALA A 102 -7.42 -4.59 5.46
C ALA A 102 -6.04 -5.15 5.87
N HIS A 103 -5.88 -6.48 5.86
CA HIS A 103 -4.59 -7.15 6.07
C HIS A 103 -3.54 -6.75 5.02
N LEU A 104 -3.91 -6.78 3.75
CA LEU A 104 -3.02 -6.31 2.66
C LEU A 104 -2.61 -4.85 2.86
N SER A 105 -3.56 -3.98 3.16
CA SER A 105 -3.29 -2.55 3.42
C SER A 105 -2.32 -2.36 4.58
N LEU A 106 -2.47 -3.12 5.67
CA LEU A 106 -1.56 -3.07 6.82
C LEU A 106 -0.16 -3.59 6.45
N ALA A 107 -0.04 -4.66 5.66
CA ALA A 107 1.24 -5.14 5.15
C ALA A 107 1.98 -4.05 4.33
N ILE A 108 1.27 -3.33 3.46
CA ILE A 108 1.80 -2.20 2.68
C ILE A 108 2.23 -1.05 3.61
N CYS A 109 1.43 -0.71 4.62
CA CYS A 109 1.77 0.32 5.60
C CYS A 109 3.06 -0.02 6.36
N TYR A 110 3.22 -1.28 6.81
CA TYR A 110 4.47 -1.74 7.41
C TYR A 110 5.65 -1.65 6.44
N GLY A 111 5.46 -2.02 5.17
CA GLY A 111 6.46 -1.89 4.12
C GLY A 111 6.96 -0.45 3.96
N LYS A 112 6.04 0.50 3.83
CA LYS A 112 6.39 1.94 3.72
C LYS A 112 7.09 2.45 4.98
N ALA A 113 6.62 2.08 6.18
CA ALA A 113 7.23 2.48 7.44
C ALA A 113 8.63 1.88 7.62
N ALA A 114 8.86 0.64 7.19
CA ALA A 114 10.15 -0.04 7.32
C ALA A 114 11.31 0.69 6.63
N PHE A 115 11.07 1.41 5.52
CA PHE A 115 12.11 2.20 4.84
C PHE A 115 12.67 3.34 5.70
N LEU A 116 11.91 3.85 6.66
CA LEU A 116 12.30 4.96 7.53
C LEU A 116 13.04 4.49 8.79
N GLU A 117 13.12 3.19 9.02
CA GLU A 117 13.60 2.57 10.25
C GLU A 117 15.05 2.09 10.16
N SER A 118 15.64 1.79 11.33
CA SER A 118 16.95 1.11 11.43
C SER A 118 16.90 -0.30 10.84
N ALA A 119 18.06 -0.87 10.49
CA ALA A 119 18.14 -2.23 9.94
C ALA A 119 17.45 -3.27 10.84
N ARG A 120 17.68 -3.20 12.17
CA ARG A 120 17.03 -4.09 13.13
C ARG A 120 15.50 -3.96 13.07
N ARG A 121 15.00 -2.74 13.18
CA ARG A 121 13.56 -2.47 13.18
C ARG A 121 12.90 -2.87 11.86
N ARG A 122 13.60 -2.65 10.74
CA ARG A 122 13.16 -3.09 9.41
C ARG A 122 12.99 -4.60 9.32
N ILE A 123 13.93 -5.38 9.89
CA ILE A 123 13.80 -6.84 9.93
C ILE A 123 12.65 -7.27 10.85
N GLU A 124 12.46 -6.64 12.02
CA GLU A 124 11.30 -6.90 12.88
C GLU A 124 9.98 -6.65 12.14
N MET A 125 9.89 -5.52 11.41
CA MET A 125 8.70 -5.19 10.62
C MET A 125 8.51 -6.15 9.43
N SER A 126 9.57 -6.68 8.85
CA SER A 126 9.46 -7.63 7.72
C SER A 126 8.71 -8.90 8.11
N ARG A 127 8.76 -9.32 9.39
CA ARG A 127 7.94 -10.42 9.91
C ARG A 127 6.46 -10.06 9.88
N LEU A 128 6.11 -8.85 10.34
CA LEU A 128 4.72 -8.38 10.33
C LEU A 128 4.18 -8.24 8.89
N ILE A 129 5.00 -7.75 7.96
CA ILE A 129 4.64 -7.67 6.52
C ILE A 129 4.25 -9.06 6.01
N ARG A 130 5.05 -10.08 6.27
CA ARG A 130 4.77 -11.44 5.84
C ARG A 130 3.50 -11.98 6.48
N GLU A 131 3.37 -11.86 7.81
CA GLU A 131 2.20 -12.36 8.56
C GLU A 131 0.88 -11.78 8.02
N GLU A 132 0.85 -10.48 7.76
CA GLU A 132 -0.34 -9.80 7.22
C GLU A 132 -0.60 -10.19 5.74
N ALA A 133 0.43 -10.30 4.91
CA ALA A 133 0.27 -10.72 3.52
C ALA A 133 -0.17 -12.18 3.40
N ASP A 134 0.38 -13.09 4.21
CA ASP A 134 -0.02 -14.49 4.30
C ASP A 134 -1.49 -14.60 4.76
N THR A 135 -1.92 -13.73 5.70
CA THR A 135 -3.31 -13.70 6.16
C THR A 135 -4.25 -13.18 5.06
N ALA A 136 -3.86 -12.12 4.36
CA ALA A 136 -4.62 -11.60 3.24
C ALA A 136 -4.85 -12.68 2.17
N LEU A 137 -3.82 -13.47 1.82
CA LEU A 137 -3.93 -14.54 0.82
C LEU A 137 -4.70 -15.78 1.31
N ARG A 138 -4.72 -16.05 2.62
CA ARG A 138 -5.61 -17.10 3.16
C ARG A 138 -7.08 -16.71 3.07
N LEU A 139 -7.38 -15.43 3.24
CA LEU A 139 -8.74 -14.90 3.14
C LEU A 139 -9.18 -14.72 1.70
N ASP A 140 -8.28 -14.21 0.84
CA ASP A 140 -8.53 -14.04 -0.60
C ASP A 140 -7.26 -14.30 -1.42
N PRO A 141 -7.12 -15.50 -2.03
CA PRO A 141 -6.00 -15.84 -2.89
C PRO A 141 -5.94 -15.04 -4.21
N GLY A 142 -7.00 -14.32 -4.56
CA GLY A 142 -7.11 -13.48 -5.77
C GLY A 142 -6.46 -12.11 -5.65
N LEU A 143 -5.91 -11.75 -4.49
CA LEU A 143 -5.26 -10.47 -4.28
C LEU A 143 -3.86 -10.44 -4.89
N ASP A 144 -3.74 -9.90 -6.08
CA ASP A 144 -2.48 -9.76 -6.83
C ASP A 144 -1.39 -9.00 -6.05
N TYR A 145 -1.76 -7.92 -5.37
CA TYR A 145 -0.84 -7.15 -4.55
C TYR A 145 -0.34 -7.91 -3.31
N ALA A 146 -1.11 -8.83 -2.75
CA ALA A 146 -0.63 -9.65 -1.63
C ALA A 146 0.46 -10.64 -2.10
N TRP A 147 0.32 -11.23 -3.29
CA TRP A 147 1.38 -12.00 -3.94
C TRP A 147 2.60 -11.13 -4.23
N HIS A 148 2.39 -9.91 -4.71
CA HIS A 148 3.48 -8.95 -4.94
C HIS A 148 4.25 -8.65 -3.64
N VAL A 149 3.56 -8.39 -2.53
CA VAL A 149 4.19 -8.12 -1.21
C VAL A 149 5.03 -9.31 -0.75
N LEU A 150 4.52 -10.54 -0.89
CA LEU A 150 5.30 -11.75 -0.58
C LEU A 150 6.49 -11.95 -1.53
N GLY A 151 6.32 -11.64 -2.82
CA GLY A 151 7.41 -11.65 -3.79
C GLY A 151 8.54 -10.71 -3.37
N ARG A 152 8.19 -9.46 -3.03
CA ARG A 152 9.14 -8.47 -2.50
C ARG A 152 9.81 -8.95 -1.22
N TRP A 153 9.06 -9.50 -0.28
CA TRP A 153 9.60 -10.03 0.97
C TRP A 153 10.63 -11.13 0.72
N ASN A 154 10.33 -12.11 -0.16
CA ASN A 154 11.25 -13.18 -0.52
C ASN A 154 12.52 -12.64 -1.19
N TYR A 155 12.35 -11.71 -2.16
CA TYR A 155 13.46 -11.10 -2.87
C TYR A 155 14.42 -10.35 -1.93
N GLU A 156 13.90 -9.50 -1.05
CA GLU A 156 14.70 -8.71 -0.12
C GLU A 156 15.51 -9.62 0.83
N LEU A 157 14.88 -10.63 1.45
CA LEU A 157 15.57 -11.55 2.37
C LEU A 157 16.62 -12.42 1.66
N ALA A 158 16.31 -12.92 0.46
CA ALA A 158 17.25 -13.74 -0.32
C ALA A 158 18.54 -12.97 -0.63
N ASN A 159 18.41 -11.66 -0.90
CA ASN A 159 19.50 -10.78 -1.32
C ASN A 159 20.14 -9.99 -0.15
N PHE A 160 19.81 -10.31 1.09
CA PHE A 160 20.51 -9.73 2.26
C PHE A 160 21.99 -10.13 2.24
N ASN A 161 22.86 -9.18 2.58
CA ASN A 161 24.27 -9.50 2.85
C ASN A 161 24.43 -10.33 4.13
N ALA A 162 25.61 -10.88 4.38
CA ALA A 162 25.88 -11.77 5.52
C ALA A 162 25.52 -11.13 6.88
N ALA A 163 25.79 -9.83 7.07
CA ALA A 163 25.48 -9.14 8.32
C ALA A 163 23.96 -9.01 8.55
N LEU A 164 23.19 -8.70 7.51
CA LEU A 164 21.73 -8.64 7.59
C LEU A 164 21.12 -10.05 7.77
N LYS A 165 21.68 -11.09 7.13
CA LYS A 165 21.25 -12.48 7.35
C LYS A 165 21.49 -12.92 8.79
N PHE A 166 22.65 -12.61 9.36
CA PHE A 166 22.93 -12.87 10.77
C PHE A 166 21.92 -12.17 11.70
N LEU A 167 21.68 -10.88 11.48
CA LEU A 167 20.73 -10.10 12.26
C LEU A 167 19.30 -10.64 12.10
N ALA A 168 18.90 -11.02 10.89
CA ALA A 168 17.61 -11.64 10.65
C ALA A 168 17.45 -12.98 11.37
N SER A 169 18.50 -13.83 11.35
CA SER A 169 18.49 -15.09 12.10
C SER A 169 18.28 -14.87 13.62
N ALA A 170 18.92 -13.85 14.18
CA ALA A 170 18.76 -13.52 15.60
C ALA A 170 17.33 -13.02 15.93
N ILE A 171 16.69 -12.30 15.03
CA ILE A 171 15.33 -11.75 15.24
C ILE A 171 14.25 -12.81 14.98
N TYR A 172 14.41 -13.63 13.95
CA TYR A 172 13.43 -14.67 13.60
C TYR A 172 13.62 -15.97 14.41
N GLY A 173 14.76 -16.14 15.12
CA GLY A 173 15.17 -17.40 15.74
C GLY A 173 15.79 -18.39 14.73
N LYS A 174 15.30 -18.42 13.51
CA LYS A 174 15.84 -19.13 12.34
C LYS A 174 15.57 -18.28 11.11
N LEU A 175 16.56 -18.17 10.23
CA LEU A 175 16.38 -17.44 8.97
C LEU A 175 15.20 -18.06 8.19
N PRO A 176 14.20 -17.29 7.79
CA PRO A 176 13.11 -17.80 6.96
C PRO A 176 13.66 -18.36 5.64
N ASP A 177 12.99 -19.40 5.15
CA ASP A 177 13.31 -20.00 3.86
C ASP A 177 12.79 -19.11 2.72
N ALA A 178 13.56 -18.05 2.43
CA ALA A 178 13.28 -17.07 1.38
C ALA A 178 14.31 -17.23 0.26
N SER A 179 13.83 -17.22 -0.99
CA SER A 179 14.69 -17.34 -2.16
C SER A 179 14.19 -16.50 -3.34
N ASN A 180 15.06 -16.26 -4.32
CA ASN A 180 14.68 -15.59 -5.55
C ASN A 180 13.72 -16.44 -6.40
N GLU A 181 13.76 -17.76 -6.30
CA GLU A 181 12.80 -18.67 -6.94
C GLU A 181 11.39 -18.45 -6.38
N ARG A 182 11.25 -18.44 -5.04
CA ARG A 182 9.97 -18.15 -4.39
C ARG A 182 9.48 -16.73 -4.68
N ALA A 183 10.38 -15.76 -4.78
CA ALA A 183 10.04 -14.42 -5.20
C ALA A 183 9.45 -14.41 -6.62
N ALA A 184 10.10 -15.13 -7.56
CA ALA A 184 9.60 -15.26 -8.93
C ALA A 184 8.21 -15.90 -8.98
N GLU A 185 8.00 -17.03 -8.28
CA GLU A 185 6.68 -17.70 -8.19
C GLU A 185 5.57 -16.76 -7.68
N CYS A 186 5.88 -15.93 -6.69
CA CYS A 186 4.92 -14.95 -6.18
C CYS A 186 4.62 -13.86 -7.21
N PHE A 187 5.64 -13.32 -7.88
CA PHE A 187 5.43 -12.31 -8.92
C PHE A 187 4.76 -12.87 -10.17
N GLU A 188 5.03 -14.11 -10.56
CA GLU A 188 4.34 -14.81 -11.64
C GLU A 188 2.83 -14.91 -11.35
N LYS A 189 2.45 -15.25 -10.11
CA LYS A 189 1.05 -15.23 -9.67
C LYS A 189 0.45 -13.84 -9.70
N ALA A 190 1.17 -12.81 -9.26
CA ALA A 190 0.71 -11.43 -9.31
C ALA A 190 0.48 -10.97 -10.77
N VAL A 191 1.38 -11.29 -11.69
CA VAL A 191 1.24 -11.02 -13.13
C VAL A 191 0.04 -11.77 -13.71
N ALA A 192 -0.14 -13.04 -13.36
CA ALA A 192 -1.26 -13.84 -13.86
C ALA A 192 -2.62 -13.28 -13.43
N LEU A 193 -2.72 -12.72 -12.22
CA LEU A 193 -3.92 -12.09 -11.69
C LEU A 193 -4.17 -10.69 -12.27
N GLN A 194 -3.11 -9.91 -12.49
CA GLN A 194 -3.17 -8.53 -13.00
C GLN A 194 -2.05 -8.26 -14.02
N PRO A 195 -2.21 -8.70 -15.28
CA PRO A 195 -1.17 -8.63 -16.29
C PRO A 195 -0.93 -7.21 -16.86
N ASP A 196 -1.76 -6.25 -16.54
CA ASP A 196 -1.61 -4.86 -16.99
C ASP A 196 -0.98 -3.93 -15.93
N ARG A 197 -0.47 -4.49 -14.84
CA ARG A 197 0.16 -3.74 -13.76
C ARG A 197 1.68 -3.68 -13.90
N VAL A 198 2.20 -2.47 -14.12
CA VAL A 198 3.62 -2.19 -14.40
C VAL A 198 4.55 -2.81 -13.36
N ILE A 199 4.23 -2.62 -12.07
CA ILE A 199 5.12 -3.01 -10.97
C ILE A 199 5.34 -4.54 -10.90
N HIS A 200 4.33 -5.36 -11.27
CA HIS A 200 4.46 -6.81 -11.22
C HIS A 200 5.50 -7.31 -12.24
N HIS A 201 5.41 -6.85 -13.48
CA HIS A 201 6.35 -7.19 -14.53
C HIS A 201 7.77 -6.71 -14.23
N VAL A 202 7.91 -5.50 -13.71
CA VAL A 202 9.24 -4.95 -13.40
C VAL A 202 9.91 -5.71 -12.26
N GLU A 203 9.19 -6.03 -11.18
CA GLU A 203 9.78 -6.79 -10.07
C GLU A 203 10.03 -8.27 -10.45
N LEU A 204 9.19 -8.88 -11.30
CA LEU A 204 9.44 -10.21 -11.86
C LEU A 204 10.71 -10.20 -12.74
N GLY A 205 10.84 -9.22 -13.63
CA GLY A 205 12.01 -9.07 -14.49
C GLY A 205 13.31 -8.88 -13.67
N ARG A 206 13.28 -8.05 -12.63
CA ARG A 206 14.41 -7.88 -11.69
C ARG A 206 14.75 -9.17 -10.94
N THR A 207 13.74 -9.93 -10.56
CA THR A 207 13.93 -11.22 -9.90
C THR A 207 14.55 -12.25 -10.85
N TYR A 208 14.11 -12.29 -12.11
CA TYR A 208 14.74 -13.13 -13.12
C TYR A 208 16.22 -12.76 -13.40
N LEU A 209 16.58 -11.47 -13.30
CA LEU A 209 17.99 -11.03 -13.34
C LEU A 209 18.78 -11.64 -12.19
N ALA A 210 18.27 -11.60 -10.98
CA ALA A 210 18.91 -12.19 -9.81
C ALA A 210 19.08 -13.71 -9.94
N LEU A 211 18.22 -14.38 -10.72
CA LEU A 211 18.28 -15.79 -11.06
C LEU A 211 19.16 -16.11 -12.28
N GLY A 212 19.76 -15.10 -12.94
CA GLY A 212 20.52 -15.28 -14.17
C GLY A 212 19.67 -15.61 -15.41
N ARG A 213 18.33 -15.53 -15.33
CA ARG A 213 17.37 -15.83 -16.42
C ARG A 213 17.22 -14.61 -17.34
N LYS A 214 18.30 -14.23 -18.04
CA LYS A 214 18.43 -12.98 -18.79
C LYS A 214 17.32 -12.75 -19.83
N GLN A 215 16.95 -13.79 -20.59
CA GLN A 215 15.93 -13.65 -21.64
C GLN A 215 14.53 -13.41 -21.06
N ALA A 216 14.15 -14.14 -20.00
CA ALA A 216 12.90 -13.94 -19.30
C ALA A 216 12.84 -12.54 -18.64
N ALA A 217 13.93 -12.11 -18.00
CA ALA A 217 14.06 -10.78 -17.45
C ALA A 217 13.84 -9.68 -18.49
N LEU A 218 14.49 -9.82 -19.67
CA LEU A 218 14.33 -8.87 -20.77
C LEU A 218 12.87 -8.78 -21.25
N ALA A 219 12.17 -9.91 -21.36
CA ALA A 219 10.78 -9.97 -21.76
C ALA A 219 9.89 -9.21 -20.77
N GLU A 220 9.98 -9.54 -19.48
CA GLU A 220 9.16 -8.92 -18.44
C GLU A 220 9.42 -7.41 -18.30
N LEU A 221 10.68 -6.98 -18.31
CA LEU A 221 11.03 -5.58 -18.23
C LEU A 221 10.50 -4.77 -19.43
N LYS A 222 10.52 -5.35 -20.66
CA LYS A 222 9.94 -4.72 -21.84
C LYS A 222 8.42 -4.60 -21.73
N ILE A 223 7.72 -5.64 -21.25
CA ILE A 223 6.28 -5.58 -21.01
C ILE A 223 5.98 -4.46 -20.02
N GLY A 224 6.62 -4.43 -18.86
CA GLY A 224 6.42 -3.39 -17.86
C GLY A 224 6.65 -1.96 -18.39
N LEU A 225 7.64 -1.78 -19.29
CA LEU A 225 7.88 -0.48 -19.95
C LEU A 225 6.80 -0.09 -20.96
N SER A 226 6.20 -1.06 -21.66
CA SER A 226 5.18 -0.82 -22.68
C SER A 226 3.80 -0.52 -22.12
N LEU A 227 3.50 -0.96 -20.91
CA LEU A 227 2.22 -0.72 -20.25
C LEU A 227 1.99 0.77 -19.99
N PRO A 228 0.74 1.27 -20.04
CA PRO A 228 0.41 2.64 -19.64
C PRO A 228 0.65 2.86 -18.15
N SER A 229 1.17 4.05 -17.78
CA SER A 229 1.28 4.43 -16.37
C SER A 229 -0.09 4.83 -15.84
N ARG A 230 -0.60 4.07 -14.89
CA ARG A 230 -1.92 4.28 -14.25
C ARG A 230 -1.78 4.53 -12.74
N GLU A 231 -0.74 3.98 -12.13
CA GLU A 231 -0.48 4.13 -10.69
C GLU A 231 0.56 5.22 -10.42
N LYS A 232 0.48 5.82 -9.25
CA LYS A 232 1.34 6.94 -8.85
C LYS A 232 2.83 6.64 -9.02
N ASP A 233 3.25 5.42 -8.68
CA ASP A 233 4.67 5.01 -8.64
C ASP A 233 5.13 4.35 -9.97
N ASP A 234 4.27 4.30 -11.02
CA ASP A 234 4.59 3.60 -12.27
C ASP A 234 5.77 4.22 -13.02
N ASN A 235 5.89 5.54 -13.05
CA ASN A 235 7.01 6.20 -13.73
C ASN A 235 8.35 5.88 -13.05
N GLU A 236 8.40 5.92 -11.72
CA GLU A 236 9.57 5.51 -10.95
C GLU A 236 9.87 4.02 -11.14
N THR A 237 8.84 3.18 -11.20
CA THR A 237 8.96 1.75 -11.47
C THR A 237 9.55 1.49 -12.87
N LYS A 238 9.11 2.23 -13.89
CA LYS A 238 9.68 2.17 -15.23
C LYS A 238 11.13 2.65 -15.28
N ASP A 239 11.50 3.63 -14.48
CA ASP A 239 12.91 4.05 -14.36
C ASP A 239 13.79 2.94 -13.76
N ARG A 240 13.27 2.19 -12.78
CA ARG A 240 13.94 0.99 -12.27
C ARG A 240 14.10 -0.09 -13.35
N ALA A 241 13.08 -0.28 -14.20
CA ALA A 241 13.17 -1.20 -15.35
C ALA A 241 14.24 -0.77 -16.35
N ARG A 242 14.32 0.51 -16.71
CA ARG A 242 15.36 1.05 -17.61
C ARG A 242 16.76 0.81 -17.05
N LYS A 243 16.97 1.11 -15.76
CA LYS A 243 18.25 0.85 -15.07
C LYS A 243 18.61 -0.64 -15.09
N ALA A 244 17.63 -1.53 -14.87
CA ALA A 244 17.85 -2.97 -14.91
C ALA A 244 18.23 -3.46 -16.32
N LEU A 245 17.66 -2.91 -17.39
CA LEU A 245 18.00 -3.24 -18.77
C LEU A 245 19.44 -2.88 -19.14
N VAL A 246 19.98 -1.79 -18.59
CA VAL A 246 21.38 -1.40 -18.83
C VAL A 246 22.35 -2.48 -18.32
N THR A 247 22.00 -3.21 -17.27
CA THR A 247 22.85 -4.29 -16.72
C THR A 247 22.84 -5.56 -17.56
N LEU A 248 21.96 -5.64 -18.57
CA LEU A 248 21.85 -6.79 -19.48
C LEU A 248 22.68 -6.63 -20.76
N GLN A 249 23.18 -5.42 -21.02
CA GLN A 249 24.06 -5.11 -22.16
C GLN A 249 25.51 -5.41 -21.81
#